data_af4fbbbde25d8c2487acc1d22d213707
#
_entry.id   af4fbbbde25d8c2487acc1d22d213707
#
_cell.length_a   1.000
_cell.length_b   1.000
_cell.length_c   1.000
_cell.angle_alpha   90.00
_cell.angle_beta   90.00
_cell.angle_gamma   90.00
#
_symmetry.space_group_name_H-M   'P 1'
#
loop_
_entity.id
_entity.type
_entity.pdbx_description
1 polymer ?
#
loop_
_entity_poly.entity_id
_entity_poly.type
_entity_poly.pdbx_seq_one_letter_code
_entity_poly.pdbx_strand_id
1 'polypeptide(L)'
;DGAAAATAKVKADLRATEKEMERLTLTMKHAATYRQLRPLYEEYRQSRDKEKFLRGHEGEIILFEAAARELKRLDAVPLPATQRLRAEMDELTARKAALQSEYRKAQREEREYDTLSQNVSMLLEQPKDIVLPKEKTNELE
;
A
#
# COMPACT_ATOMS: atom_id res chain seq x y z
N ASP A 1 -7.67 -22.88 1.62
CA ASP A 1 -6.47 -23.63 1.99
C ASP A 1 -5.36 -22.69 2.44
N GLY A 2 -4.24 -23.24 2.87
CA GLY A 2 -3.14 -22.46 3.38
C GLY A 2 -2.50 -21.55 2.35
N ALA A 3 -2.45 -21.99 1.08
CA ALA A 3 -1.84 -21.21 0.01
C ALA A 3 -2.70 -19.98 -0.32
N ALA A 4 -4.01 -20.16 -0.38
CA ALA A 4 -4.93 -19.04 -0.64
C ALA A 4 -4.92 -18.06 0.52
N ALA A 5 -4.84 -18.56 1.76
CA ALA A 5 -4.78 -17.70 2.93
C ALA A 5 -3.49 -16.89 2.95
N ALA A 6 -2.37 -17.48 2.54
CA ALA A 6 -1.09 -16.78 2.48
C ALA A 6 -1.14 -15.66 1.44
N THR A 7 -1.72 -15.93 0.26
CA THR A 7 -1.88 -14.91 -0.79
C THR A 7 -2.75 -13.75 -0.30
N ALA A 8 -3.85 -14.07 0.37
CA ALA A 8 -4.77 -13.06 0.88
C ALA A 8 -4.09 -12.18 1.95
N LYS A 9 -3.27 -12.79 2.80
CA LYS A 9 -2.57 -12.04 3.84
C LYS A 9 -1.55 -11.08 3.24
N VAL A 10 -0.75 -11.53 2.29
CA VAL A 10 0.25 -10.66 1.64
C VAL A 10 -0.44 -9.53 0.91
N LYS A 11 -1.55 -9.81 0.25
CA LYS A 11 -2.33 -8.79 -0.45
C LYS A 11 -2.84 -7.72 0.52
N ALA A 12 -3.32 -8.13 1.69
CA ALA A 12 -3.79 -7.21 2.71
C ALA A 12 -2.63 -6.36 3.25
N ASP A 13 -1.46 -6.97 3.46
CA ASP A 13 -0.27 -6.26 3.93
C ASP A 13 0.21 -5.25 2.88
N LEU A 14 0.13 -5.60 1.59
CA LEU A 14 0.45 -4.68 0.51
C LEU A 14 -0.47 -3.47 0.52
N ARG A 15 -1.77 -3.69 0.66
CA ARG A 15 -2.73 -2.59 0.71
C ARG A 15 -2.49 -1.67 1.90
N ALA A 16 -2.19 -2.24 3.06
CA ALA A 16 -1.90 -1.47 4.25
C ALA A 16 -0.64 -0.62 4.06
N THR A 17 0.39 -1.19 3.43
CA THR A 17 1.64 -0.47 3.15
C THR A 17 1.39 0.66 2.15
N GLU A 18 0.63 0.41 1.10
CA GLU A 18 0.30 1.43 0.11
C GLU A 18 -0.51 2.58 0.71
N LYS A 19 -1.44 2.28 1.61
CA LYS A 19 -2.20 3.31 2.30
C LYS A 19 -1.30 4.17 3.19
N GLU A 20 -0.35 3.55 3.87
CA GLU A 20 0.58 4.27 4.70
C GLU A 20 1.51 5.15 3.86
N MET A 21 1.95 4.67 2.69
CA MET A 21 2.73 5.47 1.75
C MET A 21 1.95 6.67 1.24
N GLU A 22 0.66 6.49 0.95
CA GLU A 22 -0.20 7.55 0.51
C GLU A 22 -0.36 8.61 1.59
N ARG A 23 -0.60 8.18 2.82
CA ARG A 23 -0.72 9.06 3.96
C ARG A 23 0.56 9.85 4.17
N LEU A 24 1.70 9.19 4.08
CA LEU A 24 2.99 9.83 4.24
C LEU A 24 3.29 10.82 3.13
N THR A 25 2.90 10.49 1.89
CA THR A 25 3.04 11.41 0.76
C THR A 25 2.26 12.70 0.99
N LEU A 26 1.03 12.59 1.50
CA LEU A 26 0.22 13.75 1.83
C LEU A 26 0.85 14.55 2.97
N THR A 27 1.36 13.87 3.99
CA THR A 27 2.04 14.52 5.10
C THR A 27 3.24 15.33 4.61
N MET A 28 4.06 14.73 3.74
CA MET A 28 5.22 15.40 3.18
C MET A 28 4.83 16.63 2.36
N LYS A 29 3.78 16.52 1.57
CA LYS A 29 3.28 17.62 0.76
C LYS A 29 2.83 18.79 1.64
N HIS A 30 2.01 18.53 2.61
CA HIS A 30 1.49 19.58 3.48
C HIS A 30 2.55 20.14 4.42
N ALA A 31 3.52 19.29 4.82
CA ALA A 31 4.65 19.76 5.62
C ALA A 31 5.51 20.74 4.84
N ALA A 32 5.73 20.48 3.55
CA ALA A 32 6.53 21.38 2.70
C ALA A 32 5.83 22.75 2.58
N THR A 33 4.52 22.73 2.31
CA THR A 33 3.74 23.96 2.22
C THR A 33 3.76 24.72 3.54
N TYR A 34 3.56 24.02 4.63
CA TYR A 34 3.56 24.62 5.96
C TYR A 34 4.89 25.30 6.26
N ARG A 35 6.01 24.60 6.01
CA ARG A 35 7.33 25.15 6.30
C ARG A 35 7.66 26.33 5.41
N GLN A 36 7.24 26.27 4.16
CA GLN A 36 7.52 27.33 3.21
C GLN A 36 6.77 28.61 3.55
N LEU A 37 5.52 28.51 3.98
CA LEU A 37 4.66 29.66 4.22
C LEU A 37 4.61 30.11 5.68
N ARG A 38 5.22 29.37 6.58
CA ARG A 38 5.22 29.71 7.99
C ARG A 38 5.77 31.12 8.28
N PRO A 39 6.89 31.53 7.68
CA PRO A 39 7.39 32.91 7.93
C PRO A 39 6.39 33.97 7.54
N LEU A 40 5.69 33.80 6.43
CA LEU A 40 4.67 34.73 5.98
C LEU A 40 3.50 34.78 6.96
N TYR A 41 3.09 33.61 7.46
CA TYR A 41 1.99 33.51 8.41
C TYR A 41 2.34 34.18 9.74
N GLU A 42 3.60 34.07 10.20
CA GLU A 42 4.06 34.74 11.39
C GLU A 42 4.04 36.25 11.22
N GLU A 43 4.40 36.75 10.03
CA GLU A 43 4.31 38.16 9.72
C GLU A 43 2.84 38.65 9.77
N TYR A 44 1.93 37.82 9.25
CA TYR A 44 0.50 38.11 9.30
C TYR A 44 0.02 38.24 10.74
N ARG A 45 0.41 37.28 11.60
CA ARG A 45 -0.01 37.31 12.99
C ARG A 45 0.51 38.53 13.74
N GLN A 46 1.68 39.00 13.37
CA GLN A 46 2.30 40.16 14.03
C GLN A 46 1.97 41.48 13.37
N SER A 47 1.26 41.46 12.28
CA SER A 47 0.93 42.68 11.53
C SER A 47 -0.03 43.56 12.33
N ARG A 48 0.19 44.89 12.26
CA ARG A 48 -0.69 45.83 12.92
C ARG A 48 -2.01 45.99 12.15
N ASP A 49 -1.96 45.89 10.83
CA ASP A 49 -3.14 45.96 9.99
C ASP A 49 -3.31 44.60 9.31
N LYS A 50 -3.99 43.69 10.01
CA LYS A 50 -4.19 42.34 9.52
C LYS A 50 -5.03 42.25 8.26
N GLU A 51 -6.00 43.15 8.12
CA GLU A 51 -6.83 43.15 6.93
C GLU A 51 -6.04 43.51 5.70
N LYS A 52 -5.19 44.51 5.80
CA LYS A 52 -4.35 44.92 4.69
C LYS A 52 -3.37 43.83 4.31
N PHE A 53 -2.74 43.20 5.30
CA PHE A 53 -1.80 42.13 5.07
C PHE A 53 -2.51 40.95 4.38
N LEU A 54 -3.69 40.62 4.88
CA LEU A 54 -4.49 39.51 4.32
C LEU A 54 -4.85 39.79 2.87
N ARG A 55 -5.26 41.02 2.53
CA ARG A 55 -5.60 41.36 1.15
C ARG A 55 -4.41 41.19 0.21
N GLY A 56 -3.20 41.43 0.70
CA GLY A 56 -2.00 41.30 -0.12
C GLY A 56 -1.49 39.88 -0.23
N HIS A 57 -1.88 38.98 0.69
CA HIS A 57 -1.34 37.62 0.78
C HIS A 57 -2.42 36.56 1.02
N GLU A 58 -3.63 36.85 0.58
CA GLU A 58 -4.77 35.97 0.87
C GLU A 58 -4.56 34.54 0.45
N GLY A 59 -4.11 34.31 -0.77
CA GLY A 59 -3.90 32.95 -1.29
C GLY A 59 -2.91 32.17 -0.45
N GLU A 60 -1.81 32.80 -0.07
CA GLU A 60 -0.76 32.15 0.71
C GLU A 60 -1.23 31.82 2.13
N ILE A 61 -1.98 32.72 2.74
CA ILE A 61 -2.53 32.51 4.07
C ILE A 61 -3.53 31.36 4.07
N ILE A 62 -4.40 31.32 3.06
CA ILE A 62 -5.37 30.23 2.89
C ILE A 62 -4.66 28.91 2.72
N LEU A 63 -3.59 28.88 1.89
CA LEU A 63 -2.81 27.66 1.68
C LEU A 63 -2.13 27.19 2.96
N PHE A 64 -1.58 28.10 3.73
CA PHE A 64 -0.95 27.77 4.99
C PHE A 64 -1.95 27.16 5.98
N GLU A 65 -3.10 27.81 6.13
CA GLU A 65 -4.13 27.35 7.05
C GLU A 65 -4.69 25.98 6.63
N ALA A 66 -4.83 25.78 5.31
CA ALA A 66 -5.28 24.50 4.78
C ALA A 66 -4.26 23.40 5.07
N ALA A 67 -2.96 23.70 4.87
CA ALA A 67 -1.90 22.75 5.16
C ALA A 67 -1.87 22.39 6.64
N ALA A 68 -2.04 23.39 7.52
CA ALA A 68 -2.06 23.16 8.97
C ALA A 68 -3.23 22.26 9.37
N ARG A 69 -4.41 22.47 8.78
CA ARG A 69 -5.57 21.63 9.05
C ARG A 69 -5.35 20.19 8.59
N GLU A 70 -4.77 20.02 7.40
CA GLU A 70 -4.51 18.68 6.87
C GLU A 70 -3.46 17.94 7.69
N LEU A 71 -2.43 18.62 8.15
CA LEU A 71 -1.43 18.00 9.02
C LEU A 71 -2.05 17.52 10.33
N LYS A 72 -2.99 18.30 10.87
CA LYS A 72 -3.69 17.92 12.07
C LYS A 72 -4.59 16.72 11.82
N ARG A 73 -5.29 16.69 10.68
CA ARG A 73 -6.14 15.58 10.30
C ARG A 73 -5.31 14.30 10.12
N LEU A 74 -4.10 14.42 9.61
CA LEU A 74 -3.20 13.29 9.39
C LEU A 74 -2.45 12.89 10.68
N ASP A 75 -2.74 13.56 11.79
CA ASP A 75 -2.09 13.31 13.08
C ASP A 75 -0.57 13.51 12.99
N ALA A 76 -0.16 14.52 12.23
CA ALA A 76 1.25 14.82 12.02
C ALA A 76 1.71 16.06 12.79
N VAL A 77 1.14 16.29 13.95
CA VAL A 77 1.51 17.40 14.82
C VAL A 77 1.95 16.83 16.17
N PRO A 78 3.14 17.16 16.65
CA PRO A 78 4.12 18.11 16.12
C PRO A 78 4.75 17.59 14.83
N LEU A 79 5.11 18.52 13.94
CA LEU A 79 5.57 18.17 12.60
C LEU A 79 6.90 17.46 12.63
N PRO A 80 7.00 16.24 12.08
CA PRO A 80 8.26 15.51 12.04
C PRO A 80 9.28 16.17 11.12
N ALA A 81 10.56 15.94 11.38
CA ALA A 81 11.61 16.47 10.52
C ALA A 81 11.52 15.87 9.12
N THR A 82 11.90 16.66 8.12
CA THR A 82 11.88 16.22 6.72
C THR A 82 12.68 14.93 6.50
N GLN A 83 13.84 14.82 7.14
CA GLN A 83 14.67 13.63 7.00
C GLN A 83 13.99 12.39 7.55
N ARG A 84 13.25 12.54 8.64
CA ARG A 84 12.53 11.41 9.23
C ARG A 84 11.42 10.95 8.30
N LEU A 85 10.69 11.89 7.70
CA LEU A 85 9.63 11.54 6.76
C LEU A 85 10.19 10.81 5.54
N ARG A 86 11.34 11.25 5.05
CA ARG A 86 12.00 10.59 3.91
C ARG A 86 12.46 9.19 4.29
N ALA A 87 13.02 9.03 5.49
CA ALA A 87 13.46 7.72 5.96
C ALA A 87 12.29 6.75 6.08
N GLU A 88 11.15 7.23 6.59
CA GLU A 88 9.95 6.41 6.67
C GLU A 88 9.46 6.00 5.27
N MET A 89 9.50 6.92 4.32
CA MET A 89 9.09 6.61 2.94
C MET A 89 10.02 5.57 2.32
N ASP A 90 11.31 5.67 2.57
CA ASP A 90 12.29 4.69 2.06
C ASP A 90 12.01 3.30 2.64
N GLU A 91 11.70 3.24 3.94
CA GLU A 91 11.37 1.97 4.58
C GLU A 91 10.10 1.36 3.99
N LEU A 92 9.08 2.19 3.77
CA LEU A 92 7.81 1.72 3.19
C LEU A 92 8.00 1.27 1.75
N THR A 93 8.83 1.97 0.99
CA THR A 93 9.15 1.59 -0.39
C THR A 93 9.83 0.23 -0.44
N ALA A 94 10.80 0.00 0.46
CA ALA A 94 11.49 -1.27 0.55
C ALA A 94 10.53 -2.40 0.99
N ARG A 95 9.66 -2.10 1.95
CA ARG A 95 8.66 -3.06 2.42
C ARG A 95 7.68 -3.43 1.30
N LYS A 96 7.25 -2.44 0.54
CA LYS A 96 6.35 -2.69 -0.60
C LYS A 96 7.01 -3.61 -1.62
N ALA A 97 8.28 -3.37 -1.95
CA ALA A 97 9.02 -4.21 -2.90
C ALA A 97 9.12 -5.65 -2.39
N ALA A 98 9.43 -5.82 -1.11
CA ALA A 98 9.52 -7.15 -0.50
C ALA A 98 8.16 -7.86 -0.53
N LEU A 99 7.09 -7.14 -0.20
CA LEU A 99 5.74 -7.70 -0.23
C LEU A 99 5.28 -8.06 -1.64
N GLN A 100 5.66 -7.27 -2.63
CA GLN A 100 5.36 -7.59 -4.03
C GLN A 100 6.04 -8.89 -4.45
N SER A 101 7.27 -9.10 -4.01
CA SER A 101 8.00 -10.34 -4.28
C SER A 101 7.31 -11.52 -3.58
N GLU A 102 6.92 -11.35 -2.32
CA GLU A 102 6.20 -12.37 -1.58
C GLU A 102 4.86 -12.69 -2.23
N TYR A 103 4.18 -11.68 -2.72
CA TYR A 103 2.88 -11.87 -3.37
C TYR A 103 3.02 -12.71 -4.63
N ARG A 104 4.02 -12.43 -5.45
CA ARG A 104 4.26 -13.21 -6.67
C ARG A 104 4.57 -14.67 -6.32
N LYS A 105 5.36 -14.89 -5.26
CA LYS A 105 5.70 -16.23 -4.82
C LYS A 105 4.46 -16.95 -4.30
N ALA A 106 3.66 -16.28 -3.49
CA ALA A 106 2.44 -16.87 -2.94
C ALA A 106 1.43 -17.22 -4.03
N GLN A 107 1.31 -16.36 -5.06
CA GLN A 107 0.44 -16.63 -6.19
C GLN A 107 0.90 -17.87 -6.96
N ARG A 108 2.21 -18.04 -7.14
CA ARG A 108 2.72 -19.21 -7.84
C ARG A 108 2.42 -20.48 -7.05
N GLU A 109 2.63 -20.44 -5.73
CA GLU A 109 2.36 -21.58 -4.86
C GLU A 109 0.87 -21.93 -4.86
N GLU A 110 0.01 -20.92 -4.86
CA GLU A 110 -1.43 -21.14 -4.92
C GLU A 110 -1.84 -21.78 -6.23
N ARG A 111 -1.30 -21.32 -7.35
CA ARG A 111 -1.59 -21.91 -8.65
C ARG A 111 -1.09 -23.35 -8.75
N GLU A 112 0.07 -23.63 -8.20
CA GLU A 112 0.61 -24.98 -8.18
C GLU A 112 -0.26 -25.89 -7.35
N TYR A 113 -0.73 -25.41 -6.22
CA TYR A 113 -1.62 -26.17 -5.36
C TYR A 113 -2.95 -26.47 -6.06
N ASP A 114 -3.53 -25.46 -6.71
CA ASP A 114 -4.79 -25.64 -7.43
C ASP A 114 -4.66 -26.64 -8.57
N THR A 115 -3.57 -26.57 -9.30
CA THR A 115 -3.30 -27.49 -10.40
C THR A 115 -3.17 -28.91 -9.85
N LEU A 116 -2.42 -29.09 -8.77
CA LEU A 116 -2.24 -30.38 -8.17
C LEU A 116 -3.57 -30.93 -7.66
N SER A 117 -4.37 -30.10 -7.01
CA SER A 117 -5.69 -30.50 -6.53
C SER A 117 -6.59 -30.97 -7.65
N GLN A 118 -6.59 -30.25 -8.75
CA GLN A 118 -7.39 -30.64 -9.91
C GLN A 118 -6.92 -31.96 -10.49
N ASN A 119 -5.63 -32.16 -10.59
CA ASN A 119 -5.09 -33.40 -11.12
C ASN A 119 -5.45 -34.59 -10.23
N VAL A 120 -5.38 -34.42 -8.91
CA VAL A 120 -5.74 -35.46 -7.99
C VAL A 120 -7.25 -35.78 -8.11
N SER A 121 -8.09 -34.76 -8.21
CA SER A 121 -9.51 -34.96 -8.38
C SER A 121 -9.82 -35.73 -9.63
N MET A 122 -9.16 -35.41 -10.73
CA MET A 122 -9.37 -36.11 -11.97
C MET A 122 -8.98 -37.57 -11.87
N LEU A 123 -7.90 -37.85 -11.18
CA LEU A 123 -7.48 -39.22 -11.00
C LEU A 123 -8.48 -40.01 -10.17
N LEU A 124 -9.05 -39.39 -9.15
CA LEU A 124 -10.02 -40.04 -8.29
C LEU A 124 -11.35 -40.26 -9.00
N GLU A 125 -11.66 -39.44 -9.99
CA GLU A 125 -12.89 -39.59 -10.74
C GLU A 125 -12.81 -40.60 -11.85
N GLN A 126 -11.64 -41.05 -12.20
CA GLN A 126 -11.46 -41.96 -13.31
C GLN A 126 -10.83 -43.29 -12.94
N PRO A 127 -11.09 -43.86 -11.80
CA PRO A 127 -10.46 -45.10 -11.48
C PRO A 127 -10.92 -46.22 -12.37
N LYS A 128 -12.12 -46.16 -12.87
CA LYS A 128 -12.60 -47.23 -13.70
C LYS A 128 -11.93 -47.18 -15.05
N ASP A 129 -11.69 -46.01 -15.54
CA ASP A 129 -11.06 -45.88 -16.83
C ASP A 129 -9.65 -46.36 -16.78
N ILE A 130 -9.01 -46.21 -15.69
CA ILE A 130 -7.66 -46.62 -15.55
C ILE A 130 -7.57 -48.10 -15.55
N VAL A 131 -8.51 -48.76 -15.05
CA VAL A 131 -8.47 -50.17 -14.95
C VAL A 131 -8.72 -50.84 -16.24
N LEU A 132 -9.54 -50.29 -17.08
CA LEU A 132 -9.85 -50.92 -18.28
C LEU A 132 -8.76 -51.30 -19.20
N PRO A 133 -7.74 -50.56 -19.30
CA PRO A 133 -6.74 -50.95 -20.28
C PRO A 133 -6.20 -52.29 -20.09
N LYS A 134 -6.21 -52.78 -18.91
CA LYS A 134 -5.65 -54.02 -18.74
C LYS A 134 -6.39 -55.07 -19.31
N GLU A 135 -7.57 -54.96 -19.48
CA GLU A 135 -8.28 -55.98 -19.96
C GLU A 135 -7.93 -56.27 -21.31
N LYS A 136 -7.59 -55.38 -22.08
CA LYS A 136 -7.28 -55.69 -23.35
C LYS A 136 -6.07 -56.40 -23.41
N THR A 137 -5.30 -56.31 -22.53
CA THR A 137 -4.06 -56.93 -22.74
C THR A 137 -4.27 -58.39 -22.66
N ASN A 138 -5.23 -58.80 -22.04
CA ASN A 138 -5.36 -60.16 -21.91
C ASN A 138 -5.62 -60.81 -23.10
N GLU A 139 -6.07 -60.15 -23.95
CA GLU A 139 -6.36 -60.74 -25.02
C GLU A 139 -5.28 -61.20 -25.70
N LEU A 140 -4.20 -61.00 -25.25
CA LEU A 140 -3.17 -61.48 -25.87
C LEU A 140 -3.21 -62.84 -26.09
N GLU A 141 -3.71 -63.48 -25.31
CA GLU A 141 -3.69 -64.84 -25.53
C GLU A 141 -4.59 -65.25 -26.43
#